data_ce810a5d78ca4efd19ae7af440baf9cd
#
_entry.id   ce810a5d78ca4efd19ae7af440baf9cd
#
_cell.length_a   1.000
_cell.length_b   1.000
_cell.length_c   1.000
_cell.angle_alpha   90.00
_cell.angle_beta   90.00
_cell.angle_gamma   90.00
#
_symmetry.space_group_name_H-M   'P 1'
#
loop_
_entity.id
_entity.type
_entity.pdbx_description
1 polymer ?
#
loop_
_entity_poly.entity_id
_entity_poly.type
_entity_poly.pdbx_seq_one_letter_code
_entity_poly.pdbx_strand_id
1 'polypeptide(L)'
;MMIDRPTVMKFGGTSVEDASAFARVAHIVRAHESERPVVVVSAMSGVTDALLAAVQKAADGSTAQAAGALEEHFARHLTVAHTLLTADSPAIITTIETSRREITELLQTVASGRVSRPLLQDVIVSYGERLSAMLLAAVLRENGLVARYTDARRCIVTNDEHGCATPILEATGRRTRAELQHLVADGEVPVLGGFIGVNASGETTTLGRGGSDYTAALVGFALMAREIQIWTDVSGVLTADPRIVKTARTISRLSYLDADFAREGVPP
;
A
#
# COMPACT_ATOMS: atom_id res chain seq x y z
N MET A 1 -8.05 -31.35 6.23
CA MET A 1 -8.65 -30.36 5.31
C MET A 1 -7.47 -29.55 4.79
N MET A 2 -7.12 -29.66 3.50
CA MET A 2 -6.09 -28.77 2.93
C MET A 2 -6.67 -27.37 2.96
N ILE A 3 -6.05 -26.48 3.72
CA ILE A 3 -6.38 -25.05 3.68
C ILE A 3 -5.99 -24.58 2.29
N ASP A 4 -6.98 -24.17 1.47
CA ASP A 4 -6.70 -23.58 0.18
C ASP A 4 -5.80 -22.35 0.37
N ARG A 5 -4.61 -22.43 -0.22
CA ARG A 5 -3.60 -21.38 -0.07
C ARG A 5 -4.06 -20.14 -0.84
N PRO A 6 -4.06 -18.95 -0.21
CA PRO A 6 -4.49 -17.73 -0.88
C PRO A 6 -3.53 -17.32 -2.00
N THR A 7 -4.00 -16.49 -2.91
CA THR A 7 -3.18 -15.68 -3.82
C THR A 7 -3.02 -14.29 -3.25
N VAL A 8 -1.79 -13.81 -3.10
CA VAL A 8 -1.54 -12.40 -2.70
C VAL A 8 -1.43 -11.56 -3.97
N MET A 9 -2.27 -10.54 -4.07
CA MET A 9 -2.32 -9.65 -5.24
C MET A 9 -1.86 -8.24 -4.81
N LYS A 10 -0.73 -7.78 -5.35
CA LYS A 10 -0.24 -6.42 -5.06
C LYS A 10 -0.53 -5.50 -6.24
N PHE A 11 -1.10 -4.33 -5.94
CA PHE A 11 -1.40 -3.28 -6.91
C PHE A 11 -0.56 -2.03 -6.63
N GLY A 12 0.14 -1.53 -7.64
CA GLY A 12 0.95 -0.31 -7.57
C GLY A 12 0.11 0.97 -7.56
N GLY A 13 0.75 2.12 -7.34
CA GLY A 13 0.08 3.42 -7.25
C GLY A 13 -0.65 3.82 -8.54
N THR A 14 -0.11 3.49 -9.71
CA THR A 14 -0.75 3.72 -11.01
C THR A 14 -1.98 2.83 -11.22
N SER A 15 -2.02 1.66 -10.57
CA SER A 15 -3.20 0.78 -10.60
C SER A 15 -4.37 1.31 -9.78
N VAL A 16 -4.17 2.32 -8.94
CA VAL A 16 -5.19 2.94 -8.07
C VAL A 16 -5.15 4.47 -8.15
N GLU A 17 -4.77 5.04 -9.28
CA GLU A 17 -4.59 6.48 -9.44
C GLU A 17 -5.89 7.29 -9.56
N ASP A 18 -6.97 6.68 -10.05
CA ASP A 18 -8.27 7.29 -10.27
C ASP A 18 -9.43 6.29 -10.18
N ALA A 19 -10.68 6.75 -10.35
CA ALA A 19 -11.87 5.90 -10.28
C ALA A 19 -11.85 4.75 -11.31
N SER A 20 -11.37 5.00 -12.52
CA SER A 20 -11.27 4.01 -13.59
C SER A 20 -10.26 2.91 -13.21
N ALA A 21 -9.14 3.29 -12.61
CA ALA A 21 -8.12 2.37 -12.12
C ALA A 21 -8.65 1.50 -10.97
N PHE A 22 -9.33 2.09 -9.97
CA PHE A 22 -9.99 1.34 -8.89
C PHE A 22 -11.03 0.34 -9.43
N ALA A 23 -11.84 0.74 -10.41
CA ALA A 23 -12.83 -0.14 -11.03
C ALA A 23 -12.16 -1.33 -11.75
N ARG A 24 -11.03 -1.11 -12.45
CA ARG A 24 -10.23 -2.18 -13.07
C ARG A 24 -9.69 -3.15 -12.01
N VAL A 25 -9.13 -2.64 -10.91
CA VAL A 25 -8.65 -3.50 -9.81
C VAL A 25 -9.79 -4.32 -9.24
N ALA A 26 -10.96 -3.73 -9.01
CA ALA A 26 -12.13 -4.47 -8.50
C ALA A 26 -12.53 -5.60 -9.46
N HIS A 27 -12.54 -5.35 -10.75
CA HIS A 27 -12.83 -6.39 -11.76
C HIS A 27 -11.79 -7.52 -11.74
N ILE A 28 -10.49 -7.18 -11.63
CA ILE A 28 -9.40 -8.16 -11.55
C ILE A 28 -9.56 -9.03 -10.29
N VAL A 29 -9.72 -8.41 -9.12
CA VAL A 29 -9.86 -9.14 -7.85
C VAL A 29 -11.09 -10.07 -7.88
N ARG A 30 -12.22 -9.58 -8.42
CA ARG A 30 -13.43 -10.39 -8.58
C ARG A 30 -13.22 -11.60 -9.51
N ALA A 31 -12.48 -11.45 -10.59
CA ALA A 31 -12.15 -12.55 -11.50
C ALA A 31 -11.29 -13.65 -10.83
N HIS A 32 -10.57 -13.30 -9.74
CA HIS A 32 -9.72 -14.20 -8.96
C HIS A 32 -10.33 -14.59 -7.60
N GLU A 33 -11.62 -14.34 -7.37
CA GLU A 33 -12.30 -14.60 -6.09
C GLU A 33 -12.11 -16.04 -5.60
N SER A 34 -12.17 -17.02 -6.52
CA SER A 34 -11.97 -18.43 -6.22
C SER A 34 -10.55 -18.78 -5.74
N GLU A 35 -9.59 -17.90 -5.94
CA GLU A 35 -8.20 -18.04 -5.51
C GLU A 35 -7.96 -17.49 -4.09
N ARG A 36 -9.02 -17.05 -3.39
CA ARG A 36 -8.98 -16.44 -2.05
C ARG A 36 -7.99 -15.28 -1.99
N PRO A 37 -8.21 -14.20 -2.75
CA PRO A 37 -7.26 -13.12 -2.86
C PRO A 37 -7.04 -12.39 -1.54
N VAL A 38 -5.77 -12.07 -1.25
CA VAL A 38 -5.35 -11.09 -0.23
C VAL A 38 -4.72 -9.94 -0.97
N VAL A 39 -5.29 -8.74 -0.82
CA VAL A 39 -4.90 -7.58 -1.62
C VAL A 39 -3.96 -6.67 -0.83
N VAL A 40 -2.81 -6.34 -1.43
CA VAL A 40 -1.88 -5.32 -0.94
C VAL A 40 -1.85 -4.17 -1.94
N VAL A 41 -2.10 -2.95 -1.48
CA VAL A 41 -2.18 -1.78 -2.36
C VAL A 41 -1.23 -0.68 -1.90
N SER A 42 -0.61 0.01 -2.85
CA SER A 42 0.17 1.23 -2.60
C SER A 42 -0.75 2.45 -2.43
N ALA A 43 -0.21 3.58 -1.97
CA ALA A 43 -0.87 4.86 -2.10
C ALA A 43 -1.24 5.16 -3.57
N MET A 44 -2.23 5.99 -3.80
CA MET A 44 -2.54 6.52 -5.13
C MET A 44 -1.31 7.23 -5.72
N SER A 45 -1.12 7.15 -7.04
CA SER A 45 0.05 7.73 -7.74
C SER A 45 0.31 9.19 -7.32
N GLY A 46 1.56 9.48 -6.93
CA GLY A 46 2.04 10.81 -6.50
C GLY A 46 1.68 11.19 -5.05
N VAL A 47 0.84 10.44 -4.35
CA VAL A 47 0.41 10.80 -2.98
C VAL A 47 1.57 10.70 -1.98
N THR A 48 2.36 9.64 -2.04
CA THR A 48 3.52 9.45 -1.15
C THR A 48 4.52 10.59 -1.29
N ASP A 49 4.85 10.97 -2.53
CA ASP A 49 5.78 12.07 -2.82
C ASP A 49 5.22 13.42 -2.34
N ALA A 50 3.92 13.66 -2.52
CA ALA A 50 3.25 14.87 -2.04
C ALA A 50 3.27 14.97 -0.51
N LEU A 51 3.02 13.86 0.20
CA LEU A 51 3.08 13.80 1.66
C LEU A 51 4.52 14.07 2.17
N LEU A 52 5.53 13.45 1.55
CA LEU A 52 6.94 13.72 1.87
C LEU A 52 7.31 15.19 1.63
N ALA A 53 6.90 15.76 0.50
CA ALA A 53 7.12 17.18 0.19
C ALA A 53 6.41 18.11 1.19
N ALA A 54 5.20 17.74 1.64
CA ALA A 54 4.46 18.49 2.65
C ALA A 54 5.18 18.47 4.00
N VAL A 55 5.71 17.32 4.43
CA VAL A 55 6.53 17.23 5.66
C VAL A 55 7.76 18.13 5.57
N GLN A 56 8.46 18.15 4.41
CA GLN A 56 9.61 19.04 4.22
C GLN A 56 9.20 20.52 4.31
N LYS A 57 8.16 20.95 3.58
CA LYS A 57 7.64 22.33 3.64
C LYS A 57 7.22 22.75 5.05
N ALA A 58 6.58 21.86 5.80
CA ALA A 58 6.20 22.14 7.18
C ALA A 58 7.42 22.32 8.09
N ALA A 59 8.47 21.49 7.92
CA ALA A 59 9.72 21.64 8.65
C ALA A 59 10.44 22.97 8.34
N ASP A 60 10.27 23.49 7.13
CA ASP A 60 10.79 24.80 6.71
C ASP A 60 9.87 25.98 7.14
N GLY A 61 8.85 25.72 7.96
CA GLY A 61 7.93 26.74 8.53
C GLY A 61 6.74 27.11 7.63
N SER A 62 6.54 26.44 6.49
CA SER A 62 5.51 26.75 5.48
C SER A 62 4.29 25.83 5.59
N THR A 63 3.71 25.67 6.77
CA THR A 63 2.61 24.71 7.06
C THR A 63 1.36 24.93 6.22
N ALA A 64 0.95 26.17 5.97
CA ALA A 64 -0.22 26.47 5.15
C ALA A 64 -0.01 26.03 3.69
N GLN A 65 1.18 26.25 3.13
CA GLN A 65 1.53 25.80 1.79
C GLN A 65 1.68 24.27 1.73
N ALA A 66 2.17 23.65 2.81
CA ALA A 66 2.26 22.19 2.91
C ALA A 66 0.87 21.56 2.86
N ALA A 67 -0.08 22.05 3.66
CA ALA A 67 -1.46 21.56 3.65
C ALA A 67 -2.15 21.83 2.30
N GLY A 68 -2.02 23.02 1.73
CA GLY A 68 -2.62 23.38 0.45
C GLY A 68 -2.13 22.52 -0.73
N ALA A 69 -0.87 22.06 -0.70
CA ALA A 69 -0.34 21.17 -1.72
C ALA A 69 -0.96 19.76 -1.71
N LEU A 70 -1.64 19.35 -0.63
CA LEU A 70 -2.29 18.05 -0.52
C LEU A 70 -3.76 18.07 -0.98
N GLU A 71 -4.37 19.24 -1.20
CA GLU A 71 -5.80 19.38 -1.51
C GLU A 71 -6.20 18.62 -2.78
N GLU A 72 -5.39 18.67 -3.83
CA GLU A 72 -5.65 17.94 -5.07
C GLU A 72 -5.67 16.42 -4.83
N HIS A 73 -4.78 15.92 -3.98
CA HIS A 73 -4.71 14.50 -3.65
C HIS A 73 -5.93 14.05 -2.85
N PHE A 74 -6.40 14.83 -1.88
CA PHE A 74 -7.65 14.55 -1.18
C PHE A 74 -8.87 14.63 -2.10
N ALA A 75 -8.92 15.64 -2.98
CA ALA A 75 -9.98 15.76 -3.99
C ALA A 75 -10.05 14.52 -4.90
N ARG A 76 -8.91 13.93 -5.28
CA ARG A 76 -8.88 12.67 -6.05
C ARG A 76 -9.49 11.50 -5.27
N HIS A 77 -9.15 11.33 -3.98
CA HIS A 77 -9.76 10.28 -3.14
C HIS A 77 -11.27 10.47 -3.02
N LEU A 78 -11.73 11.72 -2.81
CA LEU A 78 -13.16 12.05 -2.76
C LEU A 78 -13.86 11.77 -4.09
N THR A 79 -13.21 12.09 -5.21
CA THR A 79 -13.74 11.80 -6.55
C THR A 79 -13.96 10.31 -6.76
N VAL A 80 -13.00 9.46 -6.35
CA VAL A 80 -13.15 8.00 -6.40
C VAL A 80 -14.33 7.55 -5.53
N ALA A 81 -14.42 8.05 -4.29
CA ALA A 81 -15.53 7.71 -3.39
C ALA A 81 -16.89 8.09 -3.97
N HIS A 82 -17.03 9.33 -4.47
CA HIS A 82 -18.29 9.79 -5.07
C HIS A 82 -18.66 9.06 -6.37
N THR A 83 -17.67 8.60 -7.12
CA THR A 83 -17.90 7.96 -8.43
C THR A 83 -18.27 6.48 -8.27
N LEU A 84 -17.65 5.78 -7.30
CA LEU A 84 -17.71 4.31 -7.24
C LEU A 84 -18.49 3.77 -6.03
N LEU A 85 -18.81 4.60 -5.03
CA LEU A 85 -19.46 4.13 -3.81
C LEU A 85 -20.88 4.69 -3.67
N THR A 86 -21.77 3.85 -3.18
CA THR A 86 -23.13 4.21 -2.80
C THR A 86 -23.34 4.05 -1.29
N ALA A 87 -23.40 2.83 -0.80
CA ALA A 87 -23.67 2.53 0.61
C ALA A 87 -22.57 3.00 1.56
N ASP A 88 -21.32 2.74 1.22
CA ASP A 88 -20.12 3.08 2.04
C ASP A 88 -19.66 4.55 1.88
N SER A 89 -20.21 5.28 0.91
CA SER A 89 -19.73 6.62 0.54
C SER A 89 -19.67 7.60 1.74
N PRO A 90 -20.69 7.76 2.59
CA PRO A 90 -20.62 8.72 3.70
C PRO A 90 -19.52 8.40 4.72
N ALA A 91 -19.31 7.13 5.06
CA ALA A 91 -18.30 6.70 6.01
C ALA A 91 -16.87 6.93 5.47
N ILE A 92 -16.67 6.61 4.19
CA ILE A 92 -15.38 6.79 3.50
C ILE A 92 -15.06 8.29 3.36
N ILE A 93 -16.01 9.12 2.93
CA ILE A 93 -15.83 10.58 2.84
C ILE A 93 -15.47 11.16 4.20
N THR A 94 -16.20 10.79 5.26
CA THR A 94 -15.89 11.23 6.63
C THR A 94 -14.47 10.86 7.04
N THR A 95 -14.01 9.66 6.67
CA THR A 95 -12.65 9.23 7.01
C THR A 95 -11.59 9.98 6.22
N ILE A 96 -11.81 10.28 4.94
CA ILE A 96 -10.91 11.09 4.12
C ILE A 96 -10.78 12.49 4.71
N GLU A 97 -11.90 13.15 5.05
CA GLU A 97 -11.92 14.48 5.63
C GLU A 97 -11.29 14.53 7.05
N THR A 98 -11.49 13.48 7.84
CA THR A 98 -10.83 13.35 9.14
C THR A 98 -9.33 13.19 8.97
N SER A 99 -8.88 12.34 8.07
CA SER A 99 -7.45 12.15 7.76
C SER A 99 -6.79 13.45 7.27
N ARG A 100 -7.50 14.22 6.45
CA ARG A 100 -7.03 15.54 5.99
C ARG A 100 -6.76 16.48 7.18
N ARG A 101 -7.67 16.55 8.16
CA ARG A 101 -7.49 17.36 9.38
C ARG A 101 -6.33 16.86 10.23
N GLU A 102 -6.26 15.54 10.48
CA GLU A 102 -5.19 14.92 11.26
C GLU A 102 -3.83 15.17 10.62
N ILE A 103 -3.69 15.04 9.30
CA ILE A 103 -2.44 15.36 8.59
C ILE A 103 -2.07 16.84 8.76
N THR A 104 -3.05 17.75 8.70
CA THR A 104 -2.80 19.18 8.90
C THR A 104 -2.27 19.48 10.32
N GLU A 105 -2.82 18.84 11.34
CA GLU A 105 -2.35 18.94 12.73
C GLU A 105 -0.95 18.34 12.91
N LEU A 106 -0.67 17.20 12.27
CA LEU A 106 0.65 16.60 12.26
C LEU A 106 1.70 17.47 11.57
N LEU A 107 1.36 18.15 10.48
CA LEU A 107 2.24 19.11 9.80
C LEU A 107 2.56 20.32 10.72
N GLN A 108 1.61 20.79 11.52
CA GLN A 108 1.87 21.82 12.54
C GLN A 108 2.83 21.31 13.63
N THR A 109 2.67 20.03 14.00
CA THR A 109 3.57 19.37 14.96
C THR A 109 4.99 19.26 14.40
N VAL A 110 5.14 18.90 13.11
CA VAL A 110 6.45 18.92 12.41
C VAL A 110 7.10 20.29 12.47
N ALA A 111 6.35 21.37 12.18
CA ALA A 111 6.85 22.73 12.21
C ALA A 111 7.29 23.17 13.62
N SER A 112 6.68 22.63 14.67
CA SER A 112 7.03 22.95 16.06
C SER A 112 8.42 22.41 16.47
N GLY A 113 8.95 21.41 15.77
CA GLY A 113 10.22 20.76 16.08
C GLY A 113 10.29 20.00 17.41
N ARG A 114 9.15 19.81 18.08
CA ARG A 114 9.08 19.20 19.44
C ARG A 114 9.09 17.66 19.42
N VAL A 115 8.77 17.06 18.30
CA VAL A 115 8.67 15.62 18.11
C VAL A 115 9.63 15.21 17.00
N SER A 116 10.15 13.97 17.07
CA SER A 116 11.03 13.40 16.06
C SER A 116 10.42 13.50 14.66
N ARG A 117 11.09 14.21 13.76
CA ARG A 117 10.64 14.39 12.39
C ARG A 117 10.51 13.06 11.61
N PRO A 118 11.49 12.13 11.66
CA PRO A 118 11.34 10.82 11.01
C PRO A 118 10.09 10.05 11.47
N LEU A 119 9.77 10.06 12.76
CA LEU A 119 8.57 9.45 13.30
C LEU A 119 7.30 10.09 12.71
N LEU A 120 7.19 11.43 12.75
CA LEU A 120 6.05 12.15 12.20
C LEU A 120 5.91 11.95 10.70
N GLN A 121 7.03 11.87 9.97
CA GLN A 121 7.05 11.57 8.54
C GLN A 121 6.44 10.23 8.26
N ASP A 122 6.84 9.16 8.97
CA ASP A 122 6.28 7.82 8.79
C ASP A 122 4.77 7.80 9.07
N VAL A 123 4.33 8.48 10.15
CA VAL A 123 2.90 8.61 10.45
C VAL A 123 2.16 9.29 9.31
N ILE A 124 2.64 10.47 8.85
CA ILE A 124 1.98 11.25 7.79
C ILE A 124 1.95 10.47 6.48
N VAL A 125 3.06 9.90 6.08
CA VAL A 125 3.16 9.16 4.80
C VAL A 125 2.26 7.93 4.81
N SER A 126 2.10 7.25 5.95
CA SER A 126 1.23 6.08 6.07
C SER A 126 -0.23 6.30 5.68
N TYR A 127 -0.71 7.55 5.71
CA TYR A 127 -2.08 7.87 5.30
C TYR A 127 -2.33 7.58 3.83
N GLY A 128 -1.33 7.67 2.96
CA GLY A 128 -1.47 7.38 1.55
C GLY A 128 -1.96 5.95 1.30
N GLU A 129 -1.27 4.97 1.87
CA GLU A 129 -1.61 3.55 1.74
C GLU A 129 -2.87 3.18 2.52
N ARG A 130 -3.07 3.76 3.69
CA ARG A 130 -4.26 3.52 4.52
C ARG A 130 -5.53 3.97 3.81
N LEU A 131 -5.55 5.19 3.26
CA LEU A 131 -6.69 5.73 2.50
C LEU A 131 -6.96 4.92 1.23
N SER A 132 -5.92 4.58 0.48
CA SER A 132 -6.02 3.77 -0.72
C SER A 132 -6.60 2.37 -0.43
N ALA A 133 -6.11 1.69 0.63
CA ALA A 133 -6.59 0.36 1.01
C ALA A 133 -8.04 0.37 1.52
N MET A 134 -8.40 1.37 2.33
CA MET A 134 -9.76 1.53 2.82
C MET A 134 -10.74 1.81 1.69
N LEU A 135 -10.37 2.70 0.77
CA LEU A 135 -11.18 3.03 -0.40
C LEU A 135 -11.34 1.81 -1.32
N LEU A 136 -10.26 1.06 -1.56
CA LEU A 136 -10.32 -0.15 -2.37
C LEU A 136 -11.22 -1.22 -1.72
N ALA A 137 -11.12 -1.43 -0.41
CA ALA A 137 -12.01 -2.37 0.28
C ALA A 137 -13.49 -2.00 0.12
N ALA A 138 -13.83 -0.70 0.17
CA ALA A 138 -15.18 -0.23 -0.09
C ALA A 138 -15.61 -0.47 -1.54
N VAL A 139 -14.74 -0.16 -2.51
CA VAL A 139 -15.01 -0.42 -3.94
C VAL A 139 -15.22 -1.91 -4.23
N LEU A 140 -14.44 -2.79 -3.58
CA LEU A 140 -14.63 -4.24 -3.71
C LEU A 140 -15.99 -4.68 -3.16
N ARG A 141 -16.46 -4.12 -2.03
CA ARG A 141 -17.80 -4.40 -1.48
C ARG A 141 -18.92 -3.95 -2.43
N GLU A 142 -18.80 -2.75 -3.01
CA GLU A 142 -19.77 -2.28 -4.04
C GLU A 142 -19.82 -3.22 -5.26
N ASN A 143 -18.71 -3.93 -5.55
CA ASN A 143 -18.64 -4.94 -6.60
C ASN A 143 -19.04 -6.35 -6.14
N GLY A 144 -19.64 -6.49 -4.96
CA GLY A 144 -20.22 -7.75 -4.46
C GLY A 144 -19.24 -8.70 -3.81
N LEU A 145 -18.01 -8.28 -3.50
CA LEU A 145 -17.05 -9.05 -2.74
C LEU A 145 -17.17 -8.80 -1.23
N VAL A 146 -16.96 -9.80 -0.40
CA VAL A 146 -16.88 -9.62 1.05
C VAL A 146 -15.46 -9.11 1.39
N ALA A 147 -15.21 -7.82 1.18
CA ALA A 147 -13.90 -7.24 1.36
C ALA A 147 -13.76 -6.49 2.69
N ARG A 148 -12.61 -6.67 3.36
CA ARG A 148 -12.30 -6.08 4.65
C ARG A 148 -11.00 -5.30 4.63
N TYR A 149 -11.06 -4.01 4.93
CA TYR A 149 -9.86 -3.24 5.22
C TYR A 149 -9.18 -3.78 6.49
N THR A 150 -7.89 -4.06 6.40
CA THR A 150 -7.04 -4.44 7.52
C THR A 150 -5.86 -3.48 7.60
N ASP A 151 -5.68 -2.82 8.73
CA ASP A 151 -4.52 -1.94 8.94
C ASP A 151 -3.23 -2.78 8.97
N ALA A 152 -2.32 -2.54 8.02
CA ALA A 152 -1.08 -3.31 7.90
C ALA A 152 -0.19 -3.23 9.14
N ARG A 153 -0.32 -2.18 9.98
CA ARG A 153 0.38 -2.06 11.27
C ARG A 153 -0.02 -3.15 12.28
N ARG A 154 -1.16 -3.81 12.09
CA ARG A 154 -1.55 -4.99 12.86
C ARG A 154 -0.82 -6.25 12.42
N CYS A 155 -0.29 -6.24 11.20
CA CYS A 155 0.38 -7.38 10.56
C CYS A 155 1.91 -7.26 10.58
N ILE A 156 2.44 -6.11 10.15
CA ILE A 156 3.86 -5.90 9.88
C ILE A 156 4.54 -5.28 11.10
N VAL A 157 5.44 -6.04 11.71
CA VAL A 157 6.25 -5.60 12.87
C VAL A 157 7.66 -5.31 12.41
N THR A 158 8.22 -4.17 12.82
CA THR A 158 9.54 -3.70 12.39
C THR A 158 10.45 -3.35 13.56
N ASN A 159 11.71 -3.06 13.27
CA ASN A 159 12.61 -2.32 14.15
C ASN A 159 12.22 -0.82 14.22
N ASP A 160 13.02 -0.02 14.91
CA ASP A 160 12.77 1.40 15.20
C ASP A 160 13.38 2.36 14.16
N GLU A 161 13.84 1.86 13.01
CA GLU A 161 14.47 2.67 11.96
C GLU A 161 13.41 3.34 11.10
N HIS A 162 12.96 4.55 11.49
CA HIS A 162 12.00 5.32 10.73
C HIS A 162 12.48 5.64 9.31
N GLY A 163 11.58 5.56 8.33
CA GLY A 163 11.83 5.81 6.91
C GLY A 163 12.38 4.62 6.12
N CYS A 164 13.01 3.64 6.79
CA CYS A 164 13.58 2.44 6.17
C CYS A 164 13.58 1.27 7.16
N ALA A 165 12.46 1.02 7.82
CA ALA A 165 12.36 0.03 8.88
C ALA A 165 12.50 -1.40 8.35
N THR A 166 13.21 -2.23 9.10
CA THR A 166 13.42 -3.64 8.78
C THR A 166 12.35 -4.50 9.46
N PRO A 167 11.58 -5.32 8.73
CA PRO A 167 10.60 -6.22 9.31
C PRO A 167 11.22 -7.30 10.18
N ILE A 168 10.58 -7.56 11.33
CA ILE A 168 10.91 -8.67 12.23
C ILE A 168 10.07 -9.88 11.78
N LEU A 169 10.68 -10.77 10.99
CA LEU A 169 9.99 -11.83 10.24
C LEU A 169 9.10 -12.71 11.12
N GLU A 170 9.62 -13.17 12.28
CA GLU A 170 8.86 -14.05 13.17
C GLU A 170 7.60 -13.35 13.73
N ALA A 171 7.76 -12.13 14.25
CA ALA A 171 6.66 -11.35 14.80
C ALA A 171 5.63 -10.97 13.71
N THR A 172 6.11 -10.54 12.55
CA THR A 172 5.30 -10.26 11.37
C THR A 172 4.51 -11.49 10.95
N GLY A 173 5.17 -12.64 10.82
CA GLY A 173 4.50 -13.88 10.44
C GLY A 173 3.42 -14.33 11.42
N ARG A 174 3.65 -14.19 12.74
CA ARG A 174 2.62 -14.50 13.75
C ARG A 174 1.43 -13.57 13.66
N ARG A 175 1.67 -12.23 13.62
CA ARG A 175 0.59 -11.23 13.57
C ARG A 175 -0.19 -11.33 12.27
N THR A 176 0.48 -11.46 11.13
CA THR A 176 -0.18 -11.59 9.82
C THR A 176 -1.12 -12.81 9.81
N ARG A 177 -0.69 -13.97 10.31
CA ARG A 177 -1.57 -15.14 10.42
C ARG A 177 -2.75 -14.88 11.34
N ALA A 178 -2.53 -14.31 12.50
CA ALA A 178 -3.60 -14.03 13.47
C ALA A 178 -4.67 -13.08 12.89
N GLU A 179 -4.24 -12.06 12.12
CA GLU A 179 -5.14 -11.06 11.55
C GLU A 179 -5.84 -11.52 10.27
N LEU A 180 -5.19 -12.33 9.42
CA LEU A 180 -5.69 -12.56 8.07
C LEU A 180 -6.18 -14.00 7.82
N GLN A 181 -5.65 -15.01 8.53
CA GLN A 181 -5.93 -16.40 8.20
C GLN A 181 -7.40 -16.77 8.34
N HIS A 182 -8.07 -16.25 9.37
CA HIS A 182 -9.50 -16.48 9.57
C HIS A 182 -10.35 -15.77 8.50
N LEU A 183 -10.00 -14.55 8.10
CA LEU A 183 -10.71 -13.82 7.03
C LEU A 183 -10.67 -14.61 5.72
N VAL A 184 -9.47 -15.08 5.35
CA VAL A 184 -9.28 -15.92 4.15
C VAL A 184 -10.07 -17.23 4.24
N ALA A 185 -10.09 -17.86 5.42
CA ALA A 185 -10.85 -19.10 5.64
C ALA A 185 -12.36 -18.89 5.48
N ASP A 186 -12.86 -17.74 5.92
CA ASP A 186 -14.28 -17.34 5.84
C ASP A 186 -14.67 -16.82 4.43
N GLY A 187 -13.72 -16.78 3.48
CA GLY A 187 -13.96 -16.30 2.12
C GLY A 187 -14.00 -14.78 1.99
N GLU A 188 -13.53 -14.04 3.01
CA GLU A 188 -13.37 -12.60 2.91
C GLU A 188 -12.10 -12.25 2.13
N VAL A 189 -12.09 -11.06 1.52
CA VAL A 189 -10.94 -10.47 0.82
C VAL A 189 -10.28 -9.43 1.73
N PRO A 190 -9.18 -9.76 2.45
CA PRO A 190 -8.42 -8.76 3.20
C PRO A 190 -7.75 -7.78 2.26
N VAL A 191 -7.85 -6.47 2.57
CA VAL A 191 -7.20 -5.38 1.81
C VAL A 191 -6.31 -4.60 2.75
N LEU A 192 -5.01 -4.57 2.47
CA LEU A 192 -3.99 -3.91 3.28
C LEU A 192 -3.26 -2.83 2.49
N GLY A 193 -2.89 -1.74 3.16
CA GLY A 193 -1.87 -0.83 2.64
C GLY A 193 -0.49 -1.47 2.73
N GLY A 194 0.28 -1.47 1.64
CA GLY A 194 1.68 -1.89 1.70
C GLY A 194 2.58 -0.85 2.37
N PHE A 195 3.91 -1.06 2.36
CA PHE A 195 4.93 -0.09 2.77
C PHE A 195 4.95 0.27 4.27
N ILE A 196 3.88 0.08 5.01
CA ILE A 196 3.74 0.52 6.41
C ILE A 196 3.79 -0.64 7.41
N GLY A 197 4.33 -0.37 8.59
CA GLY A 197 4.41 -1.30 9.72
C GLY A 197 4.32 -0.57 11.06
N VAL A 198 4.63 -1.29 12.11
CA VAL A 198 4.67 -0.79 13.49
C VAL A 198 5.88 -1.35 14.22
N ASN A 199 6.57 -0.52 15.02
CA ASN A 199 7.63 -0.97 15.89
C ASN A 199 7.11 -1.52 17.24
N ALA A 200 8.02 -1.96 18.11
CA ALA A 200 7.67 -2.50 19.41
C ALA A 200 7.01 -1.47 20.35
N SER A 201 7.27 -0.19 20.16
CA SER A 201 6.68 0.92 20.92
C SER A 201 5.27 1.31 20.43
N GLY A 202 4.78 0.67 19.36
CA GLY A 202 3.48 0.99 18.76
C GLY A 202 3.52 2.19 17.79
N GLU A 203 4.73 2.65 17.43
CA GLU A 203 4.90 3.77 16.50
C GLU A 203 4.84 3.28 15.06
N THR A 204 4.19 4.07 14.19
CA THR A 204 4.15 3.77 12.75
C THR A 204 5.54 3.89 12.14
N THR A 205 5.89 2.91 11.31
CA THR A 205 7.14 2.86 10.55
C THR A 205 6.87 2.65 9.07
N THR A 206 7.84 3.00 8.22
CA THR A 206 7.79 2.73 6.78
C THR A 206 8.98 1.90 6.32
N LEU A 207 8.75 1.01 5.33
CA LEU A 207 9.73 0.01 4.87
C LEU A 207 10.72 0.53 3.82
N GLY A 208 10.62 1.81 3.44
CA GLY A 208 11.46 2.37 2.39
C GLY A 208 11.06 1.93 0.97
N ARG A 209 11.94 2.15 0.00
CA ARG A 209 11.68 1.90 -1.43
C ARG A 209 11.28 0.43 -1.69
N GLY A 210 10.24 0.21 -2.49
CA GLY A 210 9.71 -1.13 -2.78
C GLY A 210 8.93 -1.76 -1.63
N GLY A 211 8.65 -1.00 -0.56
CA GLY A 211 8.01 -1.52 0.66
C GLY A 211 6.65 -2.19 0.44
N SER A 212 5.87 -1.78 -0.58
CA SER A 212 4.60 -2.44 -0.88
C SER A 212 4.78 -3.83 -1.50
N ASP A 213 5.79 -4.02 -2.36
CA ASP A 213 6.14 -5.34 -2.90
C ASP A 213 6.69 -6.24 -1.80
N TYR A 214 7.50 -5.65 -0.91
CA TYR A 214 8.02 -6.36 0.25
C TYR A 214 6.90 -6.75 1.23
N THR A 215 5.91 -5.88 1.46
CA THR A 215 4.71 -6.23 2.25
C THR A 215 3.97 -7.42 1.63
N ALA A 216 3.78 -7.45 0.31
CA ALA A 216 3.14 -8.57 -0.36
C ALA A 216 3.93 -9.89 -0.19
N ALA A 217 5.26 -9.81 -0.24
CA ALA A 217 6.13 -10.97 0.00
C ALA A 217 6.02 -11.46 1.46
N LEU A 218 6.02 -10.57 2.44
CA LEU A 218 5.86 -10.90 3.86
C LEU A 218 4.51 -11.56 4.16
N VAL A 219 3.43 -11.00 3.60
CA VAL A 219 2.07 -11.54 3.72
C VAL A 219 1.98 -12.91 3.04
N GLY A 220 2.53 -13.04 1.83
CA GLY A 220 2.55 -14.31 1.10
C GLY A 220 3.32 -15.40 1.84
N PHE A 221 4.48 -15.08 2.40
CA PHE A 221 5.25 -15.99 3.24
C PHE A 221 4.47 -16.40 4.50
N ALA A 222 3.88 -15.44 5.21
CA ALA A 222 3.15 -15.69 6.44
C ALA A 222 1.93 -16.61 6.24
N LEU A 223 1.19 -16.43 5.14
CA LEU A 223 -0.01 -17.20 4.82
C LEU A 223 0.30 -18.47 4.00
N MET A 224 1.57 -18.73 3.69
CA MET A 224 1.99 -19.81 2.78
C MET A 224 1.22 -19.72 1.45
N ALA A 225 1.11 -18.52 0.90
CA ALA A 225 0.36 -18.26 -0.31
C ALA A 225 0.78 -19.18 -1.46
N ARG A 226 -0.17 -19.49 -2.37
CA ARG A 226 0.11 -20.28 -3.58
C ARG A 226 1.04 -19.51 -4.51
N GLU A 227 0.79 -18.19 -4.62
CA GLU A 227 1.59 -17.30 -5.43
C GLU A 227 1.41 -15.84 -4.96
N ILE A 228 2.33 -14.99 -5.39
CA ILE A 228 2.27 -13.54 -5.21
C ILE A 228 2.26 -12.92 -6.61
N GLN A 229 1.20 -12.19 -6.91
CA GLN A 229 1.02 -11.49 -8.18
C GLN A 229 1.32 -10.00 -7.99
N ILE A 230 2.24 -9.47 -8.77
CA ILE A 230 2.55 -8.03 -8.80
C ILE A 230 1.89 -7.44 -10.06
N TRP A 231 0.80 -6.72 -9.85
CA TRP A 231 0.05 -6.04 -10.90
C TRP A 231 0.61 -4.62 -11.09
N THR A 232 1.07 -4.34 -12.30
CA THR A 232 1.73 -3.08 -12.67
C THR A 232 1.41 -2.72 -14.11
N ASP A 233 1.80 -1.53 -14.54
CA ASP A 233 1.63 -0.98 -15.89
C ASP A 233 2.61 -1.54 -16.95
N VAL A 234 3.52 -2.42 -16.53
CA VAL A 234 4.46 -3.11 -17.43
C VAL A 234 4.15 -4.61 -17.51
N SER A 235 4.51 -5.23 -18.64
CA SER A 235 4.21 -6.66 -18.93
C SER A 235 5.09 -7.65 -18.14
N GLY A 236 5.77 -7.21 -17.08
CA GLY A 236 6.67 -8.00 -16.25
C GLY A 236 8.14 -7.62 -16.45
N VAL A 237 9.06 -8.50 -16.04
CA VAL A 237 10.51 -8.28 -16.20
C VAL A 237 10.86 -8.39 -17.68
N LEU A 238 11.57 -7.38 -18.19
CA LEU A 238 12.00 -7.29 -19.58
C LEU A 238 13.48 -7.66 -19.72
N THR A 239 13.88 -8.10 -20.91
CA THR A 239 15.28 -8.47 -21.23
C THR A 239 16.23 -7.25 -21.23
N ALA A 240 15.69 -6.04 -21.35
CA ALA A 240 16.41 -4.77 -21.26
C ALA A 240 15.41 -3.62 -21.05
N ASP A 241 15.90 -2.43 -20.73
CA ASP A 241 15.07 -1.21 -20.67
C ASP A 241 14.47 -0.90 -22.06
N PRO A 242 13.14 -0.91 -22.24
CA PRO A 242 12.50 -0.68 -23.54
C PRO A 242 12.70 0.75 -24.06
N ARG A 243 13.10 1.70 -23.22
CA ARG A 243 13.46 3.06 -23.62
C ARG A 243 14.80 3.09 -24.37
N ILE A 244 15.70 2.14 -24.07
CA ILE A 244 17.02 1.99 -24.68
C ILE A 244 16.97 0.96 -25.80
N VAL A 245 16.36 -0.21 -25.54
CA VAL A 245 16.31 -1.35 -26.47
C VAL A 245 14.86 -1.60 -26.88
N LYS A 246 14.48 -1.09 -28.05
CA LYS A 246 13.10 -1.19 -28.58
C LYS A 246 12.64 -2.63 -28.85
N THR A 247 13.56 -3.58 -28.93
CA THR A 247 13.29 -5.03 -29.13
C THR A 247 13.24 -5.79 -27.81
N ALA A 248 13.25 -5.10 -26.68
CA ALA A 248 13.11 -5.74 -25.36
C ALA A 248 11.84 -6.58 -25.30
N ARG A 249 11.96 -7.77 -24.72
CA ARG A 249 10.86 -8.74 -24.61
C ARG A 249 10.64 -9.11 -23.16
N THR A 250 9.40 -9.43 -22.80
CA THR A 250 9.05 -9.94 -21.48
C THR A 250 9.70 -11.31 -21.27
N ILE A 251 10.32 -11.50 -20.11
CA ILE A 251 10.86 -12.77 -19.66
C ILE A 251 9.72 -13.54 -19.01
N SER A 252 9.35 -14.67 -19.62
CA SER A 252 8.22 -15.48 -19.14
C SER A 252 8.51 -16.25 -17.85
N ARG A 253 9.79 -16.52 -17.56
CA ARG A 253 10.23 -17.25 -16.36
C ARG A 253 11.64 -16.83 -16.01
N LEU A 254 11.84 -16.49 -14.73
CA LEU A 254 13.13 -16.09 -14.16
C LEU A 254 13.34 -16.86 -12.86
N SER A 255 14.53 -17.41 -12.65
CA SER A 255 14.90 -17.95 -11.34
C SER A 255 15.41 -16.82 -10.42
N TYR A 256 15.46 -17.06 -9.11
CA TYR A 256 16.06 -16.10 -8.18
C TYR A 256 17.55 -15.83 -8.49
N LEU A 257 18.28 -16.86 -8.94
CA LEU A 257 19.69 -16.71 -9.36
C LEU A 257 19.82 -15.76 -10.55
N ASP A 258 18.96 -15.90 -11.56
CA ASP A 258 18.98 -15.03 -12.74
C ASP A 258 18.63 -13.58 -12.38
N ALA A 259 17.73 -13.39 -11.40
CA ALA A 259 17.37 -12.08 -10.91
C ALA A 259 18.51 -11.39 -10.14
N ASP A 260 19.28 -12.12 -9.36
CA ASP A 260 20.47 -11.60 -8.66
C ASP A 260 21.57 -11.17 -9.64
N PHE A 261 21.85 -11.95 -10.67
CA PHE A 261 22.79 -11.57 -11.73
C PHE A 261 22.36 -10.29 -12.47
N ALA A 262 21.06 -10.13 -12.73
CA ALA A 262 20.54 -8.92 -13.36
C ALA A 262 20.71 -7.66 -12.47
N ARG A 263 20.73 -7.85 -11.15
CA ARG A 263 20.90 -6.77 -10.16
C ARG A 263 22.36 -6.29 -10.05
N GLU A 264 23.33 -7.20 -10.16
CA GLU A 264 24.76 -6.87 -10.09
C GLU A 264 25.26 -6.08 -11.31
N GLY A 265 24.56 -6.14 -12.44
CA GLY A 265 24.88 -5.40 -13.67
C GLY A 265 24.29 -4.00 -13.78
N VAL A 266 23.52 -3.53 -12.81
CA VAL A 266 22.92 -2.20 -12.79
C VAL A 266 23.69 -1.34 -11.80
N PRO A 267 24.50 -0.34 -12.25
CA PRO A 267 25.12 0.62 -11.35
C PRO A 267 24.04 1.41 -10.59
N PRO A 268 24.36 1.86 -9.36
CA PRO A 268 23.43 2.52 -8.45
C PRO A 268 22.84 3.82 -9.03
#